data_92a29702ae9677c891fad2132dc06711
#
_entry.id   92a29702ae9677c891fad2132dc06711
#
_cell.length_a   1.000
_cell.length_b   1.000
_cell.length_c   1.000
_cell.angle_alpha   90.00
_cell.angle_beta   90.00
_cell.angle_gamma   90.00
#
_symmetry.space_group_name_H-M   'P 1'
#
loop_
_entity.id
_entity.type
_entity.pdbx_description
1 polymer ?
#
loop_
_entity_poly.entity_id
_entity_poly.type
_entity_poly.pdbx_seq_one_letter_code
_entity_poly.pdbx_strand_id
1 'polypeptide(L)'
;MNETAEKRNTGNHGQAFNLLFTMLLFLVFVLCALFTVLIGGRVYENINIRSQDNFTGSVALQYVANKVRQGDMEGAVRVIDIEGTPVLELESRLEGGNYVTWIYYHEGNICELFTDPSYGLGLADGLTILECEGFSVSQSEDGKLIHMETKGAGGGKLTLALRCGD
;
A
#
# COMPACT_ATOMS: atom_id res chain seq x y z
N MET A 1 6.23 -82.77 19.34
CA MET A 1 7.03 -81.68 19.96
C MET A 1 7.32 -80.61 18.91
N ASN A 2 6.30 -80.13 18.15
CA ASN A 2 6.50 -79.15 17.07
C ASN A 2 5.44 -78.00 17.03
N GLU A 3 4.50 -77.95 17.97
CA GLU A 3 3.43 -76.90 17.94
C GLU A 3 3.80 -75.58 18.64
N THR A 4 4.85 -75.57 19.47
CA THR A 4 5.23 -74.39 20.26
C THR A 4 6.18 -73.44 19.51
N ALA A 5 6.81 -73.85 18.38
CA ALA A 5 7.73 -73.01 17.63
C ALA A 5 7.02 -72.11 16.60
N GLU A 6 5.86 -72.51 16.04
CA GLU A 6 5.12 -71.79 15.04
C GLU A 6 4.35 -70.61 15.61
N LYS A 7 3.90 -70.70 16.86
CA LYS A 7 3.15 -69.63 17.55
C LYS A 7 3.98 -68.42 17.98
N ARG A 8 5.32 -68.58 18.06
CA ARG A 8 6.22 -67.48 18.41
C ARG A 8 6.57 -66.57 17.23
N ASN A 9 6.51 -67.13 16.00
CA ASN A 9 6.93 -66.35 14.80
C ASN A 9 5.81 -65.44 14.27
N THR A 10 4.53 -65.82 14.43
CA THR A 10 3.36 -65.02 14.05
C THR A 10 3.17 -63.80 14.97
N GLY A 11 3.54 -63.88 16.23
CA GLY A 11 3.46 -62.72 17.17
C GLY A 11 4.44 -61.58 16.87
N ASN A 12 5.63 -61.95 16.34
CA ASN A 12 6.67 -60.97 16.05
C ASN A 12 6.40 -60.15 14.79
N HIS A 13 5.78 -60.74 13.77
CA HIS A 13 5.37 -60.04 12.55
C HIS A 13 4.21 -59.08 12.79
N GLY A 14 3.25 -59.38 13.66
CA GLY A 14 2.16 -58.49 14.03
C GLY A 14 2.62 -57.26 14.83
N GLN A 15 3.59 -57.48 15.73
CA GLN A 15 4.17 -56.34 16.51
C GLN A 15 5.01 -55.44 15.61
N ALA A 16 5.81 -55.98 14.70
CA ALA A 16 6.61 -55.20 13.75
C ALA A 16 5.72 -54.40 12.81
N PHE A 17 4.62 -55.01 12.30
CA PHE A 17 3.65 -54.30 11.47
C PHE A 17 2.95 -53.16 12.18
N ASN A 18 2.53 -53.36 13.43
CA ASN A 18 1.93 -52.32 14.24
C ASN A 18 2.91 -51.17 14.52
N LEU A 19 4.15 -51.48 14.82
CA LEU A 19 5.21 -50.46 15.02
C LEU A 19 5.42 -49.64 13.73
N LEU A 20 5.53 -50.33 12.58
CA LEU A 20 5.72 -49.68 11.29
C LEU A 20 4.54 -48.80 10.90
N PHE A 21 3.31 -49.27 11.13
CA PHE A 21 2.10 -48.48 10.92
C PHE A 21 2.04 -47.24 11.78
N THR A 22 2.36 -47.35 13.08
CA THR A 22 2.40 -46.21 14.00
C THR A 22 3.46 -45.20 13.61
N MET A 23 4.64 -45.65 13.19
CA MET A 23 5.70 -44.78 12.68
C MET A 23 5.29 -44.06 11.39
N LEU A 24 4.59 -44.77 10.45
CA LEU A 24 4.07 -44.16 9.24
C LEU A 24 3.02 -43.08 9.57
N LEU A 25 2.11 -43.37 10.48
CA LEU A 25 1.06 -42.48 10.88
C LEU A 25 1.65 -41.22 11.55
N PHE A 26 2.68 -41.41 12.40
CA PHE A 26 3.42 -40.29 13.02
C PHE A 26 4.14 -39.46 11.95
N LEU A 27 4.79 -40.10 10.96
CA LEU A 27 5.45 -39.40 9.85
C LEU A 27 4.45 -38.52 9.07
N VAL A 28 3.28 -39.06 8.74
CA VAL A 28 2.23 -38.32 8.03
C VAL A 28 1.76 -37.12 8.87
N PHE A 29 1.58 -37.31 10.17
CA PHE A 29 1.18 -36.25 11.08
C PHE A 29 2.22 -35.11 11.11
N VAL A 30 3.52 -35.45 11.21
CA VAL A 30 4.62 -34.45 11.20
C VAL A 30 4.65 -33.70 9.87
N LEU A 31 4.49 -34.40 8.74
CA LEU A 31 4.45 -33.76 7.43
C LEU A 31 3.25 -32.79 7.30
N CYS A 32 2.06 -33.20 7.74
CA CYS A 32 0.89 -32.33 7.75
C CYS A 32 1.11 -31.07 8.61
N ALA A 33 1.70 -31.24 9.79
CA ALA A 33 2.04 -30.11 10.66
C ALA A 33 3.02 -29.15 10.01
N LEU A 34 4.09 -29.65 9.37
CA LEU A 34 5.06 -28.84 8.64
C LEU A 34 4.41 -28.08 7.49
N PHE A 35 3.56 -28.75 6.68
CA PHE A 35 2.85 -28.10 5.58
C PHE A 35 1.91 -26.99 6.08
N THR A 36 1.22 -27.21 7.18
CA THR A 36 0.33 -26.19 7.79
C THR A 36 1.11 -24.94 8.18
N VAL A 37 2.28 -25.09 8.80
CA VAL A 37 3.14 -23.96 9.18
C VAL A 37 3.69 -23.24 7.95
N LEU A 38 4.16 -23.99 6.94
CA LEU A 38 4.73 -23.40 5.72
C LEU A 38 3.67 -22.62 4.91
N ILE A 39 2.45 -23.17 4.79
CA ILE A 39 1.36 -22.50 4.07
C ILE A 39 0.88 -21.29 4.88
N GLY A 40 0.73 -21.44 6.20
CA GLY A 40 0.31 -20.35 7.08
C GLY A 40 1.27 -19.16 7.03
N GLY A 41 2.59 -19.41 7.02
CA GLY A 41 3.59 -18.37 6.89
C GLY A 41 3.49 -17.58 5.57
N ARG A 42 3.34 -18.28 4.45
CA ARG A 42 3.18 -17.65 3.13
C ARG A 42 1.90 -16.83 2.99
N VAL A 43 0.80 -17.32 3.56
CA VAL A 43 -0.47 -16.59 3.55
C VAL A 43 -0.36 -15.32 4.39
N TYR A 44 0.28 -15.40 5.54
CA TYR A 44 0.49 -14.24 6.42
C TYR A 44 1.36 -13.15 5.78
N GLU A 45 2.46 -13.53 5.13
CA GLU A 45 3.32 -12.60 4.38
C GLU A 45 2.56 -11.90 3.24
N ASN A 46 1.81 -12.65 2.43
CA ASN A 46 1.02 -12.07 1.33
C ASN A 46 -0.08 -11.12 1.81
N ILE A 47 -0.71 -11.40 2.95
CA ILE A 47 -1.73 -10.50 3.52
C ILE A 47 -1.08 -9.23 4.03
N ASN A 48 0.08 -9.32 4.67
CA ASN A 48 0.77 -8.17 5.24
C ASN A 48 1.28 -7.21 4.16
N ILE A 49 1.88 -7.72 3.09
CA ILE A 49 2.34 -6.93 1.94
C ILE A 49 1.15 -6.23 1.26
N ARG A 50 0.09 -6.97 0.92
CA ARG A 50 -1.11 -6.40 0.29
C ARG A 50 -1.82 -5.38 1.17
N SER A 51 -1.83 -5.58 2.48
CA SER A 51 -2.44 -4.63 3.43
C SER A 51 -1.65 -3.32 3.49
N GLN A 52 -0.33 -3.40 3.46
CA GLN A 52 0.55 -2.24 3.52
C GLN A 52 0.47 -1.41 2.23
N ASP A 53 0.48 -2.06 1.07
CA ASP A 53 0.36 -1.40 -0.24
C ASP A 53 -1.02 -0.73 -0.42
N ASN A 54 -2.11 -1.42 -0.08
CA ASN A 54 -3.47 -0.87 -0.11
C ASN A 54 -3.65 0.31 0.84
N PHE A 55 -2.95 0.28 1.98
CA PHE A 55 -3.00 1.36 2.96
C PHE A 55 -2.30 2.62 2.44
N THR A 56 -1.13 2.46 1.80
CA THR A 56 -0.31 3.58 1.33
C THR A 56 -1.03 4.44 0.28
N GLY A 57 -1.59 3.82 -0.76
CA GLY A 57 -2.30 4.56 -1.83
C GLY A 57 -3.55 5.29 -1.33
N SER A 58 -4.31 4.66 -0.44
CA SER A 58 -5.52 5.26 0.15
C SER A 58 -5.18 6.41 1.12
N VAL A 59 -4.13 6.26 1.92
CA VAL A 59 -3.65 7.31 2.83
C VAL A 59 -3.15 8.53 2.05
N ALA A 60 -2.42 8.30 0.95
CA ALA A 60 -1.96 9.36 0.07
C ALA A 60 -3.12 10.21 -0.46
N LEU A 61 -4.14 9.56 -1.02
CA LEU A 61 -5.31 10.25 -1.54
C LEU A 61 -6.06 11.01 -0.46
N GLN A 62 -6.21 10.43 0.73
CA GLN A 62 -6.87 11.10 1.85
C GLN A 62 -6.05 12.28 2.38
N TYR A 63 -4.72 12.17 2.44
CA TYR A 63 -3.84 13.26 2.81
C TYR A 63 -4.03 14.45 1.87
N VAL A 64 -3.90 14.24 0.56
CA VAL A 64 -4.08 15.28 -0.45
C VAL A 64 -5.49 15.86 -0.40
N ALA A 65 -6.52 15.00 -0.28
CA ALA A 65 -7.90 15.44 -0.14
C ALA A 65 -8.14 16.35 1.07
N ASN A 66 -7.52 16.05 2.20
CA ASN A 66 -7.62 16.90 3.38
C ASN A 66 -6.92 18.24 3.18
N LYS A 67 -5.76 18.26 2.53
CA LYS A 67 -5.06 19.52 2.17
C LYS A 67 -5.92 20.38 1.25
N VAL A 68 -6.51 19.78 0.20
CA VAL A 68 -7.44 20.49 -0.70
C VAL A 68 -8.61 21.08 0.09
N ARG A 69 -9.27 20.30 0.95
CA ARG A 69 -10.41 20.79 1.73
C ARG A 69 -10.05 21.91 2.72
N GLN A 70 -8.84 21.90 3.23
CA GLN A 70 -8.33 22.96 4.13
C GLN A 70 -8.02 24.25 3.39
N GLY A 71 -7.56 24.14 2.13
CA GLY A 71 -7.21 25.26 1.29
C GLY A 71 -8.30 25.67 0.29
N ASP A 72 -9.49 25.06 0.35
CA ASP A 72 -10.60 25.31 -0.60
C ASP A 72 -11.24 26.68 -0.35
N MET A 73 -10.58 27.70 -0.85
CA MET A 73 -11.06 29.08 -1.00
C MET A 73 -11.16 29.40 -2.49
N GLU A 74 -11.96 30.42 -2.84
CA GLU A 74 -12.18 30.83 -4.23
C GLU A 74 -10.85 31.08 -4.98
N GLY A 75 -10.65 30.34 -6.07
CA GLY A 75 -9.44 30.42 -6.91
C GLY A 75 -8.15 29.92 -6.25
N ALA A 76 -8.18 29.40 -5.03
CA ALA A 76 -6.98 29.01 -4.29
C ALA A 76 -6.45 27.61 -4.64
N VAL A 77 -7.26 26.77 -5.28
CA VAL A 77 -6.90 25.38 -5.64
C VAL A 77 -6.89 25.24 -7.14
N ARG A 78 -5.74 24.89 -7.71
CA ARG A 78 -5.59 24.66 -9.16
C ARG A 78 -4.54 23.61 -9.45
N VAL A 79 -4.62 23.02 -10.65
CA VAL A 79 -3.57 22.13 -11.18
C VAL A 79 -2.80 22.91 -12.25
N ILE A 80 -1.49 23.00 -12.03
CA ILE A 80 -0.54 23.67 -12.94
C ILE A 80 0.46 22.65 -13.48
N ASP A 81 1.13 22.97 -14.55
CA ASP A 81 2.26 22.18 -15.07
C ASP A 81 3.57 22.89 -14.76
N ILE A 82 4.49 22.19 -14.11
CA ILE A 82 5.84 22.67 -13.85
C ILE A 82 6.81 21.64 -14.47
N GLU A 83 7.52 22.05 -15.49
CA GLU A 83 8.51 21.21 -16.19
C GLU A 83 7.94 19.87 -16.69
N GLY A 84 6.67 19.84 -17.11
CA GLY A 84 5.98 18.63 -17.58
C GLY A 84 5.43 17.74 -16.45
N THR A 85 5.46 18.22 -15.21
CA THR A 85 4.91 17.54 -14.04
C THR A 85 3.62 18.21 -13.60
N PRO A 86 2.48 17.49 -13.53
CA PRO A 86 1.25 18.03 -12.96
C PRO A 86 1.41 18.30 -11.47
N VAL A 87 1.19 19.51 -11.04
CA VAL A 87 1.33 19.98 -9.67
C VAL A 87 -0.01 20.50 -9.18
N LEU A 88 -0.47 19.98 -8.05
CA LEU A 88 -1.60 20.54 -7.33
C LEU A 88 -1.10 21.72 -6.51
N GLU A 89 -1.53 22.93 -6.86
CA GLU A 89 -1.18 24.16 -6.19
C GLU A 89 -2.33 24.63 -5.29
N LEU A 90 -1.99 24.91 -4.05
CA LEU A 90 -2.87 25.47 -3.04
C LEU A 90 -2.33 26.83 -2.62
N GLU A 91 -3.02 27.93 -2.99
CA GLU A 91 -2.64 29.28 -2.59
C GLU A 91 -3.12 29.57 -1.17
N SER A 92 -2.26 30.16 -0.36
CA SER A 92 -2.56 30.58 1.02
C SER A 92 -2.13 32.02 1.23
N ARG A 93 -3.06 32.88 1.62
CA ARG A 93 -2.79 34.27 1.98
C ARG A 93 -2.61 34.38 3.47
N LEU A 94 -1.37 34.61 3.91
CA LEU A 94 -1.00 34.78 5.31
C LEU A 94 -0.59 36.20 5.56
N GLU A 95 -0.52 36.61 6.83
CA GLU A 95 -0.15 38.01 7.25
C GLU A 95 1.22 38.48 6.74
N GLY A 96 2.06 37.57 6.21
CA GLY A 96 3.40 37.89 5.69
C GLY A 96 3.52 37.86 4.16
N GLY A 97 2.47 37.50 3.41
CA GLY A 97 2.52 37.40 1.96
C GLY A 97 1.66 36.28 1.37
N ASN A 98 1.84 36.05 0.07
CA ASN A 98 1.20 34.97 -0.65
C ASN A 98 2.13 33.76 -0.64
N TYR A 99 1.65 32.64 -0.14
CA TYR A 99 2.36 31.38 -0.11
C TYR A 99 1.61 30.33 -0.95
N VAL A 100 2.36 29.38 -1.48
CA VAL A 100 1.80 28.25 -2.20
C VAL A 100 2.26 26.94 -1.59
N THR A 101 1.36 25.97 -1.56
CA THR A 101 1.71 24.58 -1.27
C THR A 101 1.58 23.81 -2.57
N TRP A 102 2.67 23.21 -3.03
CA TRP A 102 2.69 22.33 -4.19
C TRP A 102 2.68 20.89 -3.73
N ILE A 103 1.79 20.08 -4.29
CA ILE A 103 1.75 18.63 -4.08
C ILE A 103 1.89 17.96 -5.44
N TYR A 104 2.89 17.11 -5.60
CA TYR A 104 3.28 16.54 -6.89
C TYR A 104 3.97 15.19 -6.71
N TYR A 105 4.15 14.49 -7.83
CA TYR A 105 4.91 13.24 -7.88
C TYR A 105 6.32 13.50 -8.37
N HIS A 106 7.32 13.06 -7.61
CA HIS A 106 8.72 13.20 -7.97
C HIS A 106 9.53 12.00 -7.48
N GLU A 107 10.27 11.34 -8.38
CA GLU A 107 11.20 10.24 -8.07
C GLU A 107 10.62 9.12 -7.19
N GLY A 108 9.42 8.63 -7.48
CA GLY A 108 8.80 7.55 -6.70
C GLY A 108 8.06 8.00 -5.45
N ASN A 109 7.93 9.32 -5.23
CA ASN A 109 7.35 9.88 -4.02
C ASN A 109 6.28 10.93 -4.31
N ILE A 110 5.32 11.05 -3.43
CA ILE A 110 4.50 12.25 -3.32
C ILE A 110 5.27 13.24 -2.48
N CYS A 111 5.54 14.41 -3.06
CA CYS A 111 6.27 15.49 -2.42
C CYS A 111 5.36 16.68 -2.15
N GLU A 112 5.68 17.43 -1.10
CA GLU A 112 5.04 18.69 -0.75
C GLU A 112 6.10 19.77 -0.60
N LEU A 113 5.88 20.90 -1.24
CA LEU A 113 6.69 22.10 -1.10
C LEU A 113 5.80 23.27 -0.69
N PHE A 114 6.08 23.84 0.49
CA PHE A 114 5.47 25.08 0.93
C PHE A 114 6.48 26.21 0.75
N THR A 115 6.14 27.20 -0.07
CA THR A 115 7.05 28.28 -0.42
C THR A 115 6.33 29.58 -0.75
N ASP A 116 7.06 30.66 -0.72
CA ASP A 116 6.69 31.89 -1.43
C ASP A 116 7.18 31.76 -2.88
N PRO A 117 6.32 31.97 -3.88
CA PRO A 117 6.68 31.83 -5.30
C PRO A 117 7.89 32.68 -5.73
N SER A 118 8.21 33.73 -5.00
CA SER A 118 9.35 34.63 -5.31
C SER A 118 10.72 34.01 -4.99
N TYR A 119 10.79 32.93 -4.20
CA TYR A 119 12.08 32.35 -3.81
C TYR A 119 12.72 31.44 -4.88
N GLY A 120 11.98 31.10 -5.96
CA GLY A 120 12.55 30.34 -7.08
C GLY A 120 12.89 28.90 -6.73
N LEU A 121 12.24 28.29 -5.74
CA LEU A 121 12.35 26.87 -5.42
C LEU A 121 11.67 26.01 -6.50
N GLY A 122 12.20 24.81 -6.75
CA GLY A 122 11.72 23.89 -7.76
C GLY A 122 11.22 22.55 -7.20
N LEU A 123 10.90 21.63 -8.08
CA LEU A 123 10.36 20.30 -7.70
C LEU A 123 11.35 19.45 -6.88
N ALA A 124 12.65 19.71 -6.97
CA ALA A 124 13.66 19.00 -6.20
C ALA A 124 13.74 19.43 -4.73
N ASP A 125 13.13 20.59 -4.37
CA ASP A 125 13.22 21.17 -3.04
C ASP A 125 12.10 20.73 -2.10
N GLY A 126 11.14 19.95 -2.61
CA GLY A 126 10.00 19.47 -1.85
C GLY A 126 10.35 18.36 -0.85
N LEU A 127 9.57 18.29 0.22
CA LEU A 127 9.68 17.23 1.21
C LEU A 127 8.91 16.00 0.78
N THR A 128 9.53 14.83 0.85
CA THR A 128 8.86 13.54 0.64
C THR A 128 7.84 13.32 1.75
N ILE A 129 6.58 13.11 1.35
CA ILE A 129 5.47 12.81 2.26
C ILE A 129 5.21 11.31 2.30
N LEU A 130 5.20 10.67 1.13
CA LEU A 130 4.84 9.27 1.01
C LEU A 130 5.47 8.65 -0.25
N GLU A 131 5.98 7.42 -0.12
CA GLU A 131 6.42 6.62 -1.26
C GLU A 131 5.22 6.02 -1.99
N CYS A 132 5.17 6.09 -3.32
CA CYS A 132 4.17 5.43 -4.14
C CYS A 132 4.69 5.18 -5.55
N GLU A 133 4.12 4.19 -6.25
CA GLU A 133 4.53 3.83 -7.61
C GLU A 133 4.12 4.88 -8.66
N GLY A 134 3.20 5.78 -8.31
CA GLY A 134 2.80 6.89 -9.15
C GLY A 134 1.63 7.68 -8.55
N PHE A 135 1.64 8.97 -8.78
CA PHE A 135 0.56 9.88 -8.43
C PHE A 135 0.29 10.80 -9.62
N SER A 136 -0.97 11.00 -9.93
CA SER A 136 -1.40 11.96 -10.95
C SER A 136 -2.55 12.79 -10.42
N VAL A 137 -2.57 14.05 -10.82
CA VAL A 137 -3.62 15.00 -10.49
C VAL A 137 -4.04 15.73 -11.77
N SER A 138 -5.33 15.98 -11.91
CA SER A 138 -5.88 16.77 -13.00
C SER A 138 -7.11 17.54 -12.54
N GLN A 139 -7.42 18.62 -13.22
CA GLN A 139 -8.58 19.45 -12.94
C GLN A 139 -9.54 19.38 -14.13
N SER A 140 -10.86 19.38 -13.88
CA SER A 140 -11.88 19.45 -14.91
C SER A 140 -11.83 20.80 -15.65
N GLU A 141 -12.36 20.85 -16.88
CA GLU A 141 -12.38 22.06 -17.69
C GLU A 141 -13.17 23.22 -17.05
N ASP A 142 -14.16 22.90 -16.24
CA ASP A 142 -14.97 23.87 -15.48
C ASP A 142 -14.30 24.32 -14.15
N GLY A 143 -13.09 23.84 -13.87
CA GLY A 143 -12.35 24.18 -12.65
C GLY A 143 -12.89 23.57 -11.36
N LYS A 144 -14.02 22.85 -11.38
CA LYS A 144 -14.79 22.46 -10.18
C LYS A 144 -14.41 21.11 -9.59
N LEU A 145 -13.75 20.26 -10.36
CA LEU A 145 -13.38 18.92 -9.93
C LEU A 145 -11.89 18.71 -10.00
N ILE A 146 -11.33 18.17 -8.93
CA ILE A 146 -9.96 17.67 -8.89
C ILE A 146 -10.01 16.14 -8.93
N HIS A 147 -9.40 15.56 -9.94
CA HIS A 147 -9.23 14.12 -10.09
C HIS A 147 -7.83 13.73 -9.66
N MET A 148 -7.74 12.76 -8.77
CA MET A 148 -6.47 12.23 -8.27
C MET A 148 -6.43 10.73 -8.43
N GLU A 149 -5.29 10.19 -8.81
CA GLU A 149 -5.07 8.76 -8.95
C GLU A 149 -3.69 8.40 -8.41
N THR A 150 -3.64 7.35 -7.59
CA THR A 150 -2.39 6.70 -7.19
C THR A 150 -2.26 5.37 -7.91
N LYS A 151 -1.04 5.01 -8.32
CA LYS A 151 -0.69 3.73 -8.96
C LYS A 151 -0.02 2.81 -7.97
N GLY A 152 -0.01 1.51 -8.30
CA GLY A 152 0.59 0.47 -7.47
C GLY A 152 -0.45 -0.47 -6.85
N ALA A 153 0.00 -1.41 -6.05
CA ALA A 153 -0.83 -2.47 -5.48
C ALA A 153 -1.97 -1.96 -4.58
N GLY A 154 -1.83 -0.75 -4.01
CA GLY A 154 -2.85 -0.05 -3.22
C GLY A 154 -3.40 1.20 -3.89
N GLY A 155 -3.21 1.32 -5.20
CA GLY A 155 -3.66 2.46 -5.99
C GLY A 155 -5.17 2.65 -5.95
N GLY A 156 -5.58 3.89 -6.03
CA GLY A 156 -7.00 4.28 -6.02
C GLY A 156 -7.23 5.56 -6.80
N LYS A 157 -8.51 5.88 -6.98
CA LYS A 157 -8.95 7.12 -7.62
C LYS A 157 -9.84 7.89 -6.67
N LEU A 158 -9.69 9.19 -6.65
CA LEU A 158 -10.53 10.08 -5.88
C LEU A 158 -10.87 11.31 -6.70
N THR A 159 -12.13 11.71 -6.68
CA THR A 159 -12.58 12.96 -7.28
C THR A 159 -13.13 13.84 -6.16
N LEU A 160 -12.62 15.05 -6.08
CA LEU A 160 -13.07 16.07 -5.14
C LEU A 160 -13.79 17.19 -5.89
N ALA A 161 -14.94 17.59 -5.39
CA ALA A 161 -15.59 18.82 -5.80
C ALA A 161 -15.09 19.97 -4.95
N LEU A 162 -14.61 21.02 -5.59
CA LEU A 162 -14.25 22.27 -4.93
C LEU A 162 -15.53 23.03 -4.55
N ARG A 163 -15.57 23.55 -3.34
CA ARG A 163 -16.74 24.30 -2.84
C ARG A 163 -16.74 25.73 -3.37
N CYS A 164 -15.56 26.27 -3.59
CA CYS A 164 -15.31 27.62 -4.04
C CYS A 164 -14.66 27.63 -5.45
N GLY A 165 -14.94 26.63 -6.27
CA GLY A 165 -14.55 26.62 -7.69
C GLY A 165 -15.40 27.65 -8.46
N ASP A 166 -14.76 28.41 -9.35
CA ASP A 166 -15.39 29.39 -10.25
C ASP A 166 -16.43 28.77 -11.18
#